data_4a82a883664a3227893597d9f559cc86
#
_entry.id   4a82a883664a3227893597d9f559cc86
#
_cell.length_a   1.000
_cell.length_b   1.000
_cell.length_c   1.000
_cell.angle_alpha   90.00
_cell.angle_beta   90.00
_cell.angle_gamma   90.00
#
_symmetry.space_group_name_H-M   'P 1'
#
loop_
_entity.id
_entity.type
_entity.pdbx_description
1 polymer ?
#
loop_
_entity_poly.entity_id
_entity_poly.type
_entity_poly.pdbx_seq_one_letter_code
_entity_poly.pdbx_strand_id
1 'polypeptide(L)'
;MSEQVTMSAAERAEWEAFKAEKAKKEAAEQRKQQRETYAQMVDDELEQAIPELLNLSGDIKAVKDTVFGNFAAILEMKAELFGTKDGGQYSHSFTNSDSTLRLTLGVNTVDGYRDTVEDGIAMVRGYIESLATDDKSKALVSAVLRLLSRDGQGNLKASRVLQLRKMAEESRDDQFLEGVKIIEESYQPSITRRYIRAARRNPKTGAWVNIPLGITDVDLLPENETAPEPDAEAEGTEAEAAE
;
A
#
# COMPACT_ATOMS: atom_id res chain seq x y z
N MET A 1 50.39 36.85 -55.52
CA MET A 1 49.86 35.70 -56.24
C MET A 1 49.60 34.60 -55.24
N SER A 2 48.36 34.29 -54.96
CA SER A 2 47.98 33.17 -54.06
C SER A 2 47.90 31.90 -54.89
N GLU A 3 48.80 30.97 -54.65
CA GLU A 3 48.79 29.66 -55.23
C GLU A 3 47.50 28.95 -54.78
N GLN A 4 46.59 28.72 -55.72
CA GLN A 4 45.41 27.86 -55.50
C GLN A 4 45.88 26.39 -55.54
N VAL A 5 46.04 25.79 -54.38
CA VAL A 5 46.27 24.34 -54.27
C VAL A 5 45.01 23.63 -54.69
N THR A 6 45.01 23.09 -55.94
CA THR A 6 43.92 22.26 -56.48
C THR A 6 44.18 20.82 -56.11
N MET A 7 43.39 20.32 -55.15
CA MET A 7 43.41 18.88 -54.78
C MET A 7 42.93 18.01 -55.92
N SER A 8 43.61 16.91 -56.15
CA SER A 8 43.18 15.86 -57.04
C SER A 8 41.91 15.14 -56.56
N ALA A 9 41.21 14.43 -57.45
CA ALA A 9 40.00 13.69 -57.09
C ALA A 9 40.26 12.64 -56.01
N ALA A 10 41.42 12.01 -55.99
CA ALA A 10 41.83 11.02 -55.01
C ALA A 10 42.07 11.67 -53.63
N GLU A 11 42.79 12.80 -53.59
CA GLU A 11 43.04 13.57 -52.34
C GLU A 11 41.77 14.13 -51.75
N ARG A 12 40.76 14.52 -52.56
CA ARG A 12 39.43 14.93 -52.05
C ARG A 12 38.69 13.78 -51.38
N ALA A 13 38.70 12.59 -52.00
CA ALA A 13 38.05 11.42 -51.43
C ALA A 13 38.68 11.00 -50.07
N GLU A 14 40.01 11.04 -49.99
CA GLU A 14 40.73 10.78 -48.72
C GLU A 14 40.42 11.84 -47.67
N TRP A 15 40.36 13.11 -48.05
CA TRP A 15 40.02 14.20 -47.17
C TRP A 15 38.56 14.12 -46.63
N GLU A 16 37.62 13.76 -47.50
CA GLU A 16 36.22 13.53 -47.10
C GLU A 16 36.07 12.32 -46.16
N ALA A 17 36.78 11.23 -46.45
CA ALA A 17 36.81 10.05 -45.59
C ALA A 17 37.42 10.41 -44.21
N PHE A 18 38.53 11.14 -44.18
CA PHE A 18 39.13 11.60 -42.92
C PHE A 18 38.20 12.51 -42.11
N LYS A 19 37.53 13.47 -42.78
CA LYS A 19 36.52 14.32 -42.11
C LYS A 19 35.36 13.52 -41.56
N ALA A 20 34.85 12.54 -42.32
CA ALA A 20 33.75 11.67 -41.88
C ALA A 20 34.17 10.82 -40.67
N GLU A 21 35.38 10.26 -40.68
CA GLU A 21 35.90 9.50 -39.54
C GLU A 21 36.10 10.39 -38.31
N LYS A 22 36.66 11.59 -38.48
CA LYS A 22 36.83 12.56 -37.39
C LYS A 22 35.50 12.97 -36.81
N ALA A 23 34.52 13.33 -37.64
CA ALA A 23 33.17 13.68 -37.18
C ALA A 23 32.49 12.52 -36.45
N LYS A 24 32.72 11.28 -36.90
CA LYS A 24 32.19 10.08 -36.24
C LYS A 24 32.82 9.86 -34.86
N LYS A 25 34.13 10.08 -34.73
CA LYS A 25 34.83 10.00 -33.43
C LYS A 25 34.37 11.11 -32.49
N GLU A 26 34.27 12.36 -32.98
CA GLU A 26 33.78 13.50 -32.17
C GLU A 26 32.34 13.28 -31.72
N ALA A 27 31.45 12.77 -32.60
CA ALA A 27 30.08 12.43 -32.22
C ALA A 27 29.99 11.29 -31.20
N ALA A 28 30.88 10.30 -31.29
CA ALA A 28 30.95 9.21 -30.29
C ALA A 28 31.41 9.72 -28.92
N GLU A 29 32.43 10.59 -28.92
CA GLU A 29 32.94 11.21 -27.69
C GLU A 29 31.89 12.10 -27.03
N GLN A 30 31.19 12.93 -27.81
CA GLN A 30 30.08 13.76 -27.32
C GLN A 30 28.96 12.92 -26.69
N ARG A 31 28.58 11.82 -27.34
CA ARG A 31 27.57 10.88 -26.79
C ARG A 31 28.04 10.24 -25.48
N LYS A 32 29.32 9.91 -25.37
CA LYS A 32 29.90 9.37 -24.13
C LYS A 32 29.82 10.41 -23.02
N GLN A 33 30.27 11.63 -23.28
CA GLN A 33 30.21 12.74 -22.30
C GLN A 33 28.77 13.05 -21.88
N GLN A 34 27.81 13.06 -22.83
CA GLN A 34 26.40 13.27 -22.51
C GLN A 34 25.84 12.17 -21.59
N ARG A 35 26.24 10.91 -21.79
CA ARG A 35 25.84 9.80 -20.91
C ARG A 35 26.45 9.91 -19.51
N GLU A 36 27.71 10.32 -19.43
CA GLU A 36 28.38 10.55 -18.15
C GLU A 36 27.74 11.72 -17.39
N THR A 37 27.46 12.84 -18.08
CA THR A 37 26.73 13.97 -17.50
C THR A 37 25.34 13.57 -17.03
N TYR A 38 24.59 12.82 -17.83
CA TYR A 38 23.27 12.32 -17.43
C TYR A 38 23.36 11.45 -16.18
N ALA A 39 24.30 10.51 -16.14
CA ALA A 39 24.49 9.65 -14.96
C ALA A 39 24.79 10.48 -13.70
N GLN A 40 25.70 11.48 -13.83
CA GLN A 40 26.02 12.38 -12.73
C GLN A 40 24.80 13.17 -12.24
N MET A 41 24.00 13.72 -13.17
CA MET A 41 22.78 14.46 -12.79
C MET A 41 21.77 13.55 -12.07
N VAL A 42 21.65 12.29 -12.48
CA VAL A 42 20.76 11.32 -11.79
C VAL A 42 21.29 11.01 -10.39
N ASP A 43 22.59 10.79 -10.26
CA ASP A 43 23.22 10.51 -8.96
C ASP A 43 23.03 11.70 -8.00
N ASP A 44 23.34 12.93 -8.45
CA ASP A 44 23.19 14.15 -7.67
C ASP A 44 21.72 14.37 -7.21
N GLU A 45 20.73 14.12 -8.09
CA GLU A 45 19.32 14.28 -7.77
C GLU A 45 18.84 13.20 -6.77
N LEU A 46 19.29 11.97 -6.92
CA LEU A 46 18.96 10.90 -5.97
C LEU A 46 19.57 11.17 -4.57
N GLU A 47 20.81 11.67 -4.51
CA GLU A 47 21.46 12.04 -3.25
C GLU A 47 20.73 13.16 -2.51
N GLN A 48 20.03 14.05 -3.21
CA GLN A 48 19.20 15.10 -2.61
C GLN A 48 17.81 14.60 -2.25
N ALA A 49 17.10 13.93 -3.17
CA ALA A 49 15.71 13.55 -2.98
C ALA A 49 15.52 12.46 -1.91
N ILE A 50 16.40 11.47 -1.84
CA ILE A 50 16.24 10.35 -0.91
C ILE A 50 16.25 10.76 0.56
N PRO A 51 17.16 11.64 1.05
CA PRO A 51 17.12 12.12 2.42
C PRO A 51 15.83 12.87 2.78
N GLU A 52 15.30 13.68 1.88
CA GLU A 52 14.03 14.40 2.10
C GLU A 52 12.87 13.44 2.25
N LEU A 53 12.80 12.42 1.39
CA LEU A 53 11.76 11.36 1.47
C LEU A 53 11.90 10.52 2.75
N LEU A 54 13.11 10.27 3.22
CA LEU A 54 13.36 9.57 4.49
C LEU A 54 12.89 10.41 5.68
N ASN A 55 13.15 11.72 5.68
CA ASN A 55 12.66 12.64 6.72
C ASN A 55 11.13 12.65 6.75
N LEU A 56 10.48 12.84 5.60
CA LEU A 56 9.03 12.79 5.48
C LEU A 56 8.45 11.46 5.99
N SER A 57 9.08 10.36 5.67
CA SER A 57 8.68 9.03 6.18
C SER A 57 8.78 8.94 7.70
N GLY A 58 9.82 9.57 8.27
CA GLY A 58 10.00 9.70 9.73
C GLY A 58 8.89 10.51 10.38
N ASP A 59 8.53 11.64 9.80
CA ASP A 59 7.46 12.52 10.27
C ASP A 59 6.10 11.81 10.24
N ILE A 60 5.78 11.13 9.13
CA ILE A 60 4.57 10.32 9.02
C ILE A 60 4.51 9.25 10.11
N LYS A 61 5.65 8.60 10.41
CA LYS A 61 5.72 7.62 11.49
C LYS A 61 5.47 8.27 12.85
N ALA A 62 6.10 9.40 13.14
CA ALA A 62 5.95 10.11 14.41
C ALA A 62 4.50 10.55 14.65
N VAL A 63 3.86 11.17 13.65
CA VAL A 63 2.45 11.56 13.71
C VAL A 63 1.55 10.34 13.93
N LYS A 64 1.80 9.25 13.21
CA LYS A 64 1.04 8.01 13.37
C LYS A 64 1.14 7.45 14.79
N ASP A 65 2.33 7.38 15.36
CA ASP A 65 2.54 6.85 16.72
C ASP A 65 1.87 7.76 17.76
N THR A 66 1.96 9.08 17.60
CA THR A 66 1.27 10.05 18.47
C THR A 66 -0.25 9.89 18.43
N VAL A 67 -0.83 9.80 17.23
CA VAL A 67 -2.28 9.64 17.06
C VAL A 67 -2.75 8.32 17.69
N PHE A 68 -2.06 7.21 17.46
CA PHE A 68 -2.40 5.94 18.08
C PHE A 68 -2.29 5.98 19.60
N GLY A 69 -1.26 6.66 20.15
CA GLY A 69 -1.09 6.85 21.60
C GLY A 69 -2.24 7.63 22.21
N ASN A 70 -2.61 8.76 21.62
CA ASN A 70 -3.70 9.61 22.10
C ASN A 70 -5.05 8.89 22.11
N PHE A 71 -5.34 8.11 21.06
CA PHE A 71 -6.59 7.38 20.95
C PHE A 71 -6.64 6.08 21.76
N ALA A 72 -5.51 5.55 22.21
CA ALA A 72 -5.48 4.38 23.09
C ALA A 72 -6.24 4.66 24.40
N ALA A 73 -5.96 5.79 25.05
CA ALA A 73 -6.66 6.21 26.27
C ALA A 73 -8.18 6.41 26.03
N ILE A 74 -8.57 6.94 24.87
CA ILE A 74 -9.99 7.10 24.51
C ILE A 74 -10.67 5.75 24.35
N LEU A 75 -9.98 4.76 23.76
CA LEU A 75 -10.50 3.40 23.60
C LEU A 75 -10.65 2.69 24.94
N GLU A 76 -9.69 2.84 25.87
CA GLU A 76 -9.79 2.32 27.24
C GLU A 76 -10.99 2.91 27.95
N MET A 77 -11.16 4.24 27.97
CA MET A 77 -12.32 4.90 28.53
C MET A 77 -13.63 4.42 27.92
N LYS A 78 -13.68 4.23 26.61
CA LYS A 78 -14.85 3.69 25.93
C LYS A 78 -15.18 2.27 26.40
N ALA A 79 -14.17 1.41 26.54
CA ALA A 79 -14.36 0.03 27.01
C ALA A 79 -14.92 0.00 28.45
N GLU A 80 -14.41 0.85 29.31
CA GLU A 80 -14.91 1.00 30.69
C GLU A 80 -16.37 1.49 30.73
N LEU A 81 -16.69 2.55 29.99
CA LEU A 81 -18.03 3.16 29.99
C LEU A 81 -19.11 2.22 29.43
N PHE A 82 -18.80 1.45 28.40
CA PHE A 82 -19.79 0.63 27.70
C PHE A 82 -19.69 -0.87 28.03
N GLY A 83 -18.74 -1.27 28.89
CA GLY A 83 -18.56 -2.66 29.30
C GLY A 83 -18.20 -3.59 28.13
N THR A 84 -17.72 -3.04 27.02
CA THR A 84 -17.36 -3.80 25.84
C THR A 84 -15.92 -4.28 25.96
N LYS A 85 -15.73 -5.59 26.17
CA LYS A 85 -14.40 -6.18 25.95
C LYS A 85 -14.05 -6.02 24.48
N ASP A 86 -12.82 -5.59 24.20
CA ASP A 86 -12.30 -5.50 22.84
C ASP A 86 -12.36 -6.87 22.16
N GLY A 87 -13.50 -7.19 21.55
CA GLY A 87 -13.82 -8.49 20.95
C GLY A 87 -13.24 -8.63 19.54
N GLY A 88 -11.98 -8.21 19.32
CA GLY A 88 -11.31 -8.41 18.04
C GLY A 88 -11.72 -7.42 16.95
N GLN A 89 -12.15 -6.23 17.32
CA GLN A 89 -12.45 -5.17 16.34
C GLN A 89 -11.14 -4.63 15.73
N TYR A 90 -10.95 -4.85 14.43
CA TYR A 90 -9.74 -4.45 13.72
C TYR A 90 -9.71 -2.99 13.26
N SER A 91 -10.80 -2.24 13.44
CA SER A 91 -10.83 -0.81 13.14
C SER A 91 -11.85 -0.06 13.99
N HIS A 92 -11.48 1.17 14.40
CA HIS A 92 -12.32 2.08 15.17
C HIS A 92 -12.46 3.40 14.43
N SER A 93 -13.69 3.86 14.22
CA SER A 93 -13.98 5.16 13.62
C SER A 93 -14.52 6.11 14.65
N PHE A 94 -13.92 7.29 14.74
CA PHE A 94 -14.30 8.39 15.60
C PHE A 94 -14.80 9.55 14.76
N THR A 95 -15.87 10.17 15.22
CA THR A 95 -16.43 11.38 14.60
C THR A 95 -16.65 12.39 15.72
N ASN A 96 -16.23 13.64 15.51
CA ASN A 96 -16.42 14.70 16.50
C ASN A 96 -17.90 15.07 16.67
N SER A 97 -18.26 15.82 17.71
CA SER A 97 -19.65 16.08 18.12
C SER A 97 -20.47 16.84 17.05
N ASP A 98 -19.84 17.73 16.31
CA ASP A 98 -20.45 18.48 15.20
C ASP A 98 -20.44 17.75 13.85
N SER A 99 -19.92 16.54 13.82
CA SER A 99 -19.83 15.68 12.63
C SER A 99 -19.07 16.30 11.45
N THR A 100 -18.04 17.11 11.75
CA THR A 100 -17.20 17.75 10.73
C THR A 100 -15.90 17.00 10.46
N LEU A 101 -15.40 16.25 11.47
CA LEU A 101 -14.14 15.51 11.39
C LEU A 101 -14.35 14.03 11.68
N ARG A 102 -13.65 13.20 10.93
CA ARG A 102 -13.65 11.73 11.11
C ARG A 102 -12.24 11.18 11.04
N LEU A 103 -11.93 10.32 12.00
CA LEU A 103 -10.68 9.56 12.03
C LEU A 103 -10.99 8.08 12.19
N THR A 104 -10.36 7.25 11.36
CA THR A 104 -10.42 5.79 11.47
C THR A 104 -9.03 5.25 11.75
N LEU A 105 -8.89 4.58 12.88
CA LEU A 105 -7.70 3.82 13.27
C LEU A 105 -7.96 2.34 13.03
N GLY A 106 -7.05 1.66 12.38
CA GLY A 106 -7.24 0.25 12.13
C GLY A 106 -5.93 -0.49 11.92
N VAL A 107 -6.07 -1.82 11.84
CA VAL A 107 -4.98 -2.73 11.55
C VAL A 107 -5.31 -3.54 10.30
N ASN A 108 -4.30 -3.76 9.45
CA ASN A 108 -4.40 -4.73 8.37
C ASN A 108 -4.03 -6.10 8.92
N THR A 109 -4.83 -7.10 8.57
CA THR A 109 -4.57 -8.49 8.94
C THR A 109 -4.31 -9.33 7.71
N VAL A 110 -3.53 -10.38 7.88
CA VAL A 110 -3.36 -11.44 6.90
C VAL A 110 -3.93 -12.70 7.50
N ASP A 111 -4.70 -13.43 6.68
CA ASP A 111 -5.23 -14.73 7.08
C ASP A 111 -4.06 -15.67 7.40
N GLY A 112 -4.12 -16.31 8.55
CA GLY A 112 -3.18 -17.32 9.01
C GLY A 112 -3.93 -18.45 9.67
N TYR A 113 -3.29 -19.61 9.74
CA TYR A 113 -3.87 -20.82 10.30
C TYR A 113 -2.80 -21.60 11.06
N ARG A 114 -3.20 -22.33 12.07
CA ARG A 114 -2.37 -23.30 12.75
C ARG A 114 -2.14 -24.54 11.88
N ASP A 115 -1.22 -25.39 12.26
CA ASP A 115 -0.88 -26.66 11.59
C ASP A 115 -2.08 -27.59 11.39
N THR A 116 -3.04 -27.59 12.34
CA THR A 116 -4.27 -28.37 12.28
C THR A 116 -5.16 -28.07 11.07
N VAL A 117 -4.91 -26.95 10.36
CA VAL A 117 -5.67 -26.64 9.12
C VAL A 117 -5.52 -27.74 8.07
N GLU A 118 -4.36 -28.40 8.00
CA GLU A 118 -4.12 -29.46 7.01
C GLU A 118 -5.03 -30.67 7.26
N ASP A 119 -5.27 -31.00 8.52
CA ASP A 119 -6.17 -32.11 8.91
C ASP A 119 -7.61 -31.79 8.48
N GLY A 120 -8.07 -30.58 8.74
CA GLY A 120 -9.38 -30.12 8.29
C GLY A 120 -9.51 -30.10 6.76
N ILE A 121 -8.49 -29.62 6.06
CA ILE A 121 -8.44 -29.64 4.57
C ILE A 121 -8.48 -31.07 4.04
N ALA A 122 -7.75 -32.01 4.65
CA ALA A 122 -7.75 -33.42 4.23
C ALA A 122 -9.13 -34.04 4.40
N MET A 123 -9.81 -33.78 5.52
CA MET A 123 -11.19 -34.30 5.77
C MET A 123 -12.19 -33.74 4.74
N VAL A 124 -12.16 -32.39 4.52
CA VAL A 124 -13.04 -31.75 3.54
C VAL A 124 -12.79 -32.29 2.13
N ARG A 125 -11.51 -32.41 1.76
CA ARG A 125 -11.14 -32.98 0.45
C ARG A 125 -11.61 -34.39 0.27
N GLY A 126 -11.38 -35.27 1.25
CA GLY A 126 -11.80 -36.67 1.22
C GLY A 126 -13.32 -36.82 1.02
N TYR A 127 -14.11 -36.01 1.74
CA TYR A 127 -15.56 -35.98 1.55
C TYR A 127 -15.95 -35.53 0.13
N ILE A 128 -15.43 -34.38 -0.32
CA ILE A 128 -15.79 -33.81 -1.62
C ILE A 128 -15.35 -34.74 -2.76
N GLU A 129 -14.21 -35.40 -2.68
CA GLU A 129 -13.73 -36.38 -3.66
C GLU A 129 -14.58 -37.62 -3.69
N SER A 130 -15.18 -38.04 -2.55
CA SER A 130 -16.10 -39.18 -2.49
C SER A 130 -17.39 -38.97 -3.27
N LEU A 131 -17.76 -37.69 -3.54
CA LEU A 131 -18.93 -37.33 -4.34
C LEU A 131 -18.72 -37.48 -5.86
N ALA A 132 -17.47 -37.67 -6.29
CA ALA A 132 -17.05 -37.73 -7.69
C ALA A 132 -17.34 -39.14 -8.29
N THR A 133 -18.58 -39.42 -8.65
CA THR A 133 -18.99 -40.72 -9.22
C THR A 133 -18.89 -40.79 -10.75
N ASP A 134 -18.98 -39.66 -11.44
CA ASP A 134 -18.92 -39.54 -12.89
C ASP A 134 -18.12 -38.30 -13.35
N ASP A 135 -17.93 -38.13 -14.65
CA ASP A 135 -17.12 -37.02 -15.18
C ASP A 135 -17.75 -35.63 -14.97
N LYS A 136 -19.08 -35.55 -14.83
CA LYS A 136 -19.77 -34.28 -14.54
C LYS A 136 -19.60 -33.92 -13.08
N SER A 137 -19.73 -34.87 -12.16
CA SER A 137 -19.47 -34.63 -10.74
C SER A 137 -18.00 -34.30 -10.45
N LYS A 138 -17.04 -34.90 -11.18
CA LYS A 138 -15.62 -34.54 -11.08
C LYS A 138 -15.34 -33.08 -11.40
N ALA A 139 -16.01 -32.52 -12.42
CA ALA A 139 -15.84 -31.08 -12.75
C ALA A 139 -16.36 -30.18 -11.62
N LEU A 140 -17.48 -30.53 -11.02
CA LEU A 140 -18.07 -29.82 -9.88
C LEU A 140 -17.18 -29.91 -8.62
N VAL A 141 -16.72 -31.13 -8.32
CA VAL A 141 -15.75 -31.38 -7.24
C VAL A 141 -14.49 -30.54 -7.40
N SER A 142 -13.93 -30.49 -8.61
CA SER A 142 -12.77 -29.65 -8.89
C SER A 142 -13.03 -28.16 -8.66
N ALA A 143 -14.24 -27.67 -8.94
CA ALA A 143 -14.62 -26.28 -8.68
C ALA A 143 -14.69 -25.99 -7.16
N VAL A 144 -15.25 -26.91 -6.37
CA VAL A 144 -15.32 -26.77 -4.91
C VAL A 144 -13.93 -26.85 -4.27
N LEU A 145 -13.08 -27.78 -4.72
CA LEU A 145 -11.71 -27.90 -4.24
C LEU A 145 -10.86 -26.64 -4.48
N ARG A 146 -11.23 -25.76 -5.42
CA ARG A 146 -10.60 -24.45 -5.59
C ARG A 146 -10.82 -23.52 -4.38
N LEU A 147 -11.86 -23.73 -3.59
CA LEU A 147 -12.05 -22.98 -2.35
C LEU A 147 -10.98 -23.30 -1.31
N LEU A 148 -10.40 -24.51 -1.37
CA LEU A 148 -9.27 -24.93 -0.54
C LEU A 148 -7.91 -24.49 -1.12
N SER A 149 -7.89 -23.81 -2.28
CA SER A 149 -6.63 -23.35 -2.86
C SER A 149 -6.03 -22.20 -2.05
N ARG A 150 -4.71 -22.24 -1.91
CA ARG A 150 -3.92 -21.18 -1.26
C ARG A 150 -3.74 -20.00 -2.20
N ASP A 151 -3.57 -18.84 -1.62
CA ASP A 151 -3.18 -17.63 -2.37
C ASP A 151 -1.68 -17.64 -2.71
N GLY A 152 -1.21 -16.57 -3.41
CA GLY A 152 0.21 -16.43 -3.76
C GLY A 152 1.17 -16.32 -2.58
N GLN A 153 0.65 -16.16 -1.36
CA GLN A 153 1.43 -16.15 -0.10
C GLN A 153 1.34 -17.47 0.65
N GLY A 154 0.65 -18.47 0.08
CA GLY A 154 0.49 -19.78 0.68
C GLY A 154 -0.63 -19.87 1.73
N ASN A 155 -1.48 -18.86 1.88
CA ASN A 155 -2.54 -18.81 2.87
C ASN A 155 -3.90 -19.20 2.28
N LEU A 156 -4.71 -19.90 3.07
CA LEU A 156 -6.12 -20.12 2.77
C LEU A 156 -6.89 -18.82 3.05
N LYS A 157 -7.84 -18.45 2.18
CA LYS A 157 -8.66 -17.25 2.39
C LYS A 157 -9.85 -17.52 3.30
N ALA A 158 -9.98 -16.77 4.40
CA ALA A 158 -11.08 -16.88 5.35
C ALA A 158 -12.46 -16.78 4.68
N SER A 159 -12.60 -15.91 3.68
CA SER A 159 -13.85 -15.78 2.91
C SER A 159 -14.25 -17.05 2.14
N ARG A 160 -13.29 -17.87 1.71
CA ARG A 160 -13.54 -19.15 1.06
C ARG A 160 -13.95 -20.22 2.07
N VAL A 161 -13.37 -20.17 3.28
CA VAL A 161 -13.77 -21.06 4.39
C VAL A 161 -15.22 -20.81 4.78
N LEU A 162 -15.67 -19.55 4.82
CA LEU A 162 -17.08 -19.22 5.06
C LEU A 162 -18.02 -19.76 3.96
N GLN A 163 -17.56 -19.84 2.71
CA GLN A 163 -18.32 -20.47 1.64
C GLN A 163 -18.40 -21.99 1.84
N LEU A 164 -17.27 -22.62 2.20
CA LEU A 164 -17.24 -24.04 2.53
C LEU A 164 -18.16 -24.36 3.72
N ARG A 165 -18.21 -23.50 4.73
CA ARG A 165 -19.10 -23.63 5.89
C ARG A 165 -20.57 -23.70 5.47
N LYS A 166 -21.03 -22.77 4.64
CA LYS A 166 -22.39 -22.79 4.12
C LYS A 166 -22.71 -24.06 3.35
N MET A 167 -21.79 -24.49 2.50
CA MET A 167 -21.95 -25.74 1.74
C MET A 167 -22.00 -26.96 2.66
N ALA A 168 -21.20 -27.01 3.71
CA ALA A 168 -21.22 -28.11 4.70
C ALA A 168 -22.55 -28.14 5.48
N GLU A 169 -23.06 -26.99 5.90
CA GLU A 169 -24.37 -26.86 6.56
C GLU A 169 -25.52 -27.30 5.65
N GLU A 170 -25.48 -26.97 4.36
CA GLU A 170 -26.48 -27.39 3.36
C GLU A 170 -26.40 -28.88 3.05
N SER A 171 -25.21 -29.47 3.04
CA SER A 171 -25.03 -30.92 2.79
C SER A 171 -25.50 -31.78 3.93
N ARG A 172 -25.49 -31.27 5.16
CA ARG A 172 -25.81 -31.98 6.42
C ARG A 172 -24.91 -33.20 6.64
N ASP A 173 -23.71 -33.21 6.09
CA ASP A 173 -22.76 -34.28 6.29
C ASP A 173 -21.82 -33.95 7.46
N ASP A 174 -21.75 -34.88 8.42
CA ASP A 174 -21.01 -34.67 9.66
C ASP A 174 -19.48 -34.58 9.43
N GLN A 175 -18.94 -35.34 8.48
CA GLN A 175 -17.51 -35.33 8.16
C GLN A 175 -17.10 -34.00 7.50
N PHE A 176 -17.95 -33.50 6.59
CA PHE A 176 -17.70 -32.22 5.94
C PHE A 176 -17.79 -31.05 6.96
N LEU A 177 -18.82 -31.09 7.80
CA LEU A 177 -18.97 -30.07 8.88
C LEU A 177 -17.79 -30.09 9.85
N GLU A 178 -17.34 -31.25 10.28
CA GLU A 178 -16.22 -31.38 11.21
C GLU A 178 -14.92 -30.91 10.56
N GLY A 179 -14.65 -31.27 9.32
CA GLY A 179 -13.47 -30.79 8.59
C GLY A 179 -13.44 -29.27 8.45
N VAL A 180 -14.56 -28.63 8.11
CA VAL A 180 -14.66 -27.17 8.04
C VAL A 180 -14.48 -26.53 9.42
N LYS A 181 -15.05 -27.12 10.47
CA LYS A 181 -14.90 -26.66 11.85
C LYS A 181 -13.43 -26.66 12.30
N ILE A 182 -12.68 -27.73 12.01
CA ILE A 182 -11.24 -27.79 12.30
C ILE A 182 -10.49 -26.66 11.58
N ILE A 183 -10.82 -26.38 10.31
CA ILE A 183 -10.23 -25.23 9.57
C ILE A 183 -10.55 -23.91 10.28
N GLU A 184 -11.79 -23.68 10.70
CA GLU A 184 -12.19 -22.45 11.41
C GLU A 184 -11.50 -22.30 12.76
N GLU A 185 -11.40 -23.36 13.54
CA GLU A 185 -10.73 -23.37 14.85
C GLU A 185 -9.22 -23.16 14.73
N SER A 186 -8.63 -23.52 13.59
CA SER A 186 -7.22 -23.28 13.29
C SER A 186 -6.94 -21.84 12.84
N TYR A 187 -7.98 -21.03 12.56
CA TYR A 187 -7.82 -19.66 12.08
C TYR A 187 -7.09 -18.77 13.07
N GLN A 188 -5.97 -18.20 12.67
CA GLN A 188 -5.11 -17.36 13.49
C GLN A 188 -4.59 -16.18 12.65
N PRO A 189 -5.39 -15.12 12.47
CA PRO A 189 -4.97 -13.96 11.70
C PRO A 189 -3.81 -13.24 12.38
N SER A 190 -2.86 -12.75 11.60
CA SER A 190 -1.75 -11.93 12.08
C SER A 190 -1.93 -10.48 11.68
N ILE A 191 -1.66 -9.57 12.63
CA ILE A 191 -1.68 -8.12 12.38
C ILE A 191 -0.38 -7.75 11.67
N THR A 192 -0.49 -7.09 10.51
CA THR A 192 0.68 -6.71 9.70
C THR A 192 1.02 -5.23 9.82
N ARG A 193 0.05 -4.35 9.69
CA ARG A 193 0.26 -2.90 9.67
C ARG A 193 -0.89 -2.17 10.33
N ARG A 194 -0.57 -1.13 11.11
CA ARG A 194 -1.54 -0.14 11.57
C ARG A 194 -1.72 0.93 10.48
N TYR A 195 -2.95 1.39 10.27
CA TYR A 195 -3.27 2.47 9.34
C TYR A 195 -4.15 3.53 9.99
N ILE A 196 -4.09 4.73 9.43
CA ILE A 196 -4.96 5.86 9.76
C ILE A 196 -5.67 6.28 8.48
N ARG A 197 -6.95 6.60 8.60
CA ARG A 197 -7.71 7.33 7.57
C ARG A 197 -8.35 8.52 8.24
N ALA A 198 -8.19 9.69 7.65
CA ALA A 198 -8.79 10.93 8.13
C ALA A 198 -9.69 11.51 7.05
N ALA A 199 -10.79 12.13 7.46
CA ALA A 199 -11.71 12.80 6.56
C ALA A 199 -12.29 14.04 7.25
N ARG A 200 -12.60 15.06 6.46
CA ARG A 200 -13.34 16.25 6.87
C ARG A 200 -14.61 16.40 6.07
N ARG A 201 -15.59 17.05 6.63
CA ARG A 201 -16.84 17.34 5.94
C ARG A 201 -16.71 18.64 5.14
N ASN A 202 -17.04 18.60 3.87
CA ASN A 202 -17.07 19.80 3.04
C ASN A 202 -18.24 20.70 3.51
N PRO A 203 -17.97 21.93 3.95
CA PRO A 203 -19.02 22.83 4.51
C PRO A 203 -20.06 23.23 3.48
N LYS A 204 -19.73 23.21 2.18
CA LYS A 204 -20.65 23.61 1.11
C LYS A 204 -21.55 22.47 0.64
N THR A 205 -21.00 21.26 0.52
CA THR A 205 -21.72 20.10 -0.04
C THR A 205 -22.19 19.11 1.02
N GLY A 206 -21.65 19.16 2.24
CA GLY A 206 -21.89 18.19 3.30
C GLY A 206 -21.25 16.83 3.07
N ALA A 207 -20.53 16.63 1.96
CA ALA A 207 -19.84 15.37 1.65
C ALA A 207 -18.57 15.18 2.49
N TRP A 208 -18.22 13.91 2.78
CA TRP A 208 -16.97 13.59 3.40
C TRP A 208 -15.83 13.60 2.37
N VAL A 209 -14.78 14.35 2.63
CA VAL A 209 -13.56 14.45 1.83
C VAL A 209 -12.43 13.80 2.61
N ASN A 210 -11.82 12.78 2.04
CA ASN A 210 -10.66 12.12 2.64
C ASN A 210 -9.46 13.04 2.60
N ILE A 211 -8.67 13.04 3.69
CA ILE A 211 -7.36 13.68 3.73
C ILE A 211 -6.35 12.68 3.17
N PRO A 212 -5.70 12.98 2.03
CA PRO A 212 -4.71 12.10 1.45
C PRO A 212 -3.45 12.08 2.32
N LEU A 213 -3.02 10.89 2.72
CA LEU A 213 -1.82 10.66 3.54
C LEU A 213 -0.73 9.88 2.79
N GLY A 214 -0.97 9.57 1.54
CA GLY A 214 -0.03 8.89 0.65
C GLY A 214 0.46 9.84 -0.44
N ILE A 215 1.73 9.73 -0.84
CA ILE A 215 2.32 10.56 -1.91
C ILE A 215 1.52 10.46 -3.22
N THR A 216 0.94 9.31 -3.52
CA THR A 216 0.11 9.11 -4.72
C THR A 216 -1.23 9.85 -4.69
N ASP A 217 -1.67 10.26 -3.52
CA ASP A 217 -3.03 10.77 -3.33
C ASP A 217 -3.05 12.28 -2.98
N VAL A 218 -1.87 12.88 -2.77
CA VAL A 218 -1.73 14.29 -2.32
C VAL A 218 -2.32 15.27 -3.34
N ASP A 219 -2.17 14.98 -4.63
CA ASP A 219 -2.66 15.85 -5.72
C ASP A 219 -4.20 15.87 -5.85
N LEU A 220 -4.91 15.02 -5.08
CA LEU A 220 -6.37 14.97 -5.08
C LEU A 220 -7.03 16.08 -4.24
N LEU A 221 -6.25 16.82 -3.43
CA LEU A 221 -6.76 17.97 -2.71
C LEU A 221 -6.81 19.20 -3.63
N PRO A 222 -7.95 19.94 -3.70
CA PRO A 222 -7.99 21.20 -4.41
C PRO A 222 -7.03 22.21 -3.76
N GLU A 223 -6.32 22.99 -4.57
CA GLU A 223 -5.28 23.94 -4.17
C GLU A 223 -5.68 24.95 -3.06
N ASN A 224 -6.99 25.19 -2.89
CA ASN A 224 -7.52 26.11 -1.87
C ASN A 224 -7.77 25.46 -0.51
N GLU A 225 -7.35 24.21 -0.29
CA GLU A 225 -7.59 23.43 0.92
C GLU A 225 -6.30 22.93 1.58
N THR A 226 -5.15 23.52 1.24
CA THR A 226 -3.90 23.32 2.00
C THR A 226 -4.08 23.82 3.43
N ALA A 227 -3.41 23.14 4.38
CA ALA A 227 -3.49 23.45 5.80
C ALA A 227 -3.30 24.95 6.03
N PRO A 228 -4.04 25.57 6.99
CA PRO A 228 -3.73 26.93 7.38
C PRO A 228 -2.27 27.00 7.82
N GLU A 229 -1.56 28.02 7.34
CA GLU A 229 -0.21 28.31 7.82
C GLU A 229 -0.26 28.38 9.35
N PRO A 230 0.72 27.82 10.09
CA PRO A 230 0.77 27.97 11.53
C PRO A 230 0.82 29.46 11.84
N ASP A 231 -0.15 29.94 12.62
CA ASP A 231 -0.26 31.32 13.04
C ASP A 231 1.10 31.80 13.59
N ALA A 232 1.76 32.67 12.84
CA ALA A 232 2.96 33.39 13.24
C ALA A 232 2.59 34.60 14.09
N GLU A 233 1.69 34.47 15.07
CA GLU A 233 1.35 35.52 16.03
C GLU A 233 1.20 34.96 17.44
N ALA A 234 2.32 34.72 18.11
CA ALA A 234 2.38 34.66 19.57
C ALA A 234 3.77 35.06 20.07
N GLU A 235 4.36 36.14 19.52
CA GLU A 235 5.46 36.85 20.18
C GLU A 235 5.13 38.34 20.22
N GLY A 236 4.70 38.82 21.37
CA GLY A 236 4.65 40.27 21.57
C GLY A 236 3.47 40.77 22.40
N THR A 237 3.43 40.47 23.70
CA THR A 237 2.86 41.38 24.74
C THR A 237 3.22 40.85 26.14
N GLU A 238 4.46 40.94 26.50
CA GLU A 238 4.88 41.08 27.91
C GLU A 238 5.79 42.27 28.02
N ALA A 239 5.22 43.46 28.17
CA ALA A 239 5.88 44.63 28.78
C ALA A 239 4.87 45.78 28.80
N GLU A 240 4.05 45.87 29.85
CA GLU A 240 3.67 47.18 30.43
C GLU A 240 2.58 47.00 31.51
N ALA A 241 3.02 46.77 32.73
CA ALA A 241 2.26 47.16 33.94
C ALA A 241 3.18 47.11 35.14
N ALA A 242 3.99 48.14 35.27
CA ALA A 242 4.63 48.53 36.50
C ALA A 242 4.69 50.09 36.53
N GLU A 243 3.61 50.69 37.06
CA GLU A 243 3.62 51.93 37.84
C GLU A 243 2.33 52.00 38.65
#